data_f24ed44979522d51ac1c8aead8909eb5
#
_entry.id   f24ed44979522d51ac1c8aead8909eb5
#
_cell.length_a   1.000
_cell.length_b   1.000
_cell.length_c   1.000
_cell.angle_alpha   90.00
_cell.angle_beta   90.00
_cell.angle_gamma   90.00
#
_symmetry.space_group_name_H-M   'P 1'
#
loop_
_entity.id
_entity.type
_entity.pdbx_description
1 polymer ?
#
loop_
_entity_poly.entity_id
_entity_poly.type
_entity_poly.pdbx_seq_one_letter_code
_entity_poly.pdbx_strand_id
1 'polypeptide(L)'
;MSRRFLAAVLALAPPALAACGPRPTPEQRAGAVAAFATVQAVFQHPRCRNCHIPGDAPLQYDAGLPHTMGVVRGPDGHGAKSLACATCHNTTNLPASYGAHAPPGAPSWALPGPQHKMAWIGRSQAVVCTMLKDKRENGGKDFKKLIEHVSSDSLVLWGWHPGGNRQPVSVPHDEFVAKFKQWAAAGGPCPADAGGDRKVALGR
;
A
#
# COMPACT_ATOMS: atom_id res chain seq x y z
N MET A 1 14.67 -72.69 25.54
CA MET A 1 13.90 -71.43 25.46
C MET A 1 14.87 -70.33 25.09
N SER A 2 14.97 -70.00 23.78
CA SER A 2 15.89 -69.00 23.25
C SER A 2 15.13 -67.65 23.04
N ARG A 3 15.47 -66.64 23.78
CA ARG A 3 14.94 -65.27 23.60
C ARG A 3 15.74 -64.56 22.51
N ARG A 4 15.07 -64.26 21.38
CA ARG A 4 15.62 -63.41 20.31
C ARG A 4 15.33 -61.94 20.66
N PHE A 5 16.37 -61.16 20.91
CA PHE A 5 16.28 -59.70 21.04
C PHE A 5 16.24 -59.11 19.64
N LEU A 6 15.13 -58.46 19.27
CA LEU A 6 15.07 -57.59 18.10
C LEU A 6 15.63 -56.21 18.50
N ALA A 7 16.75 -55.83 17.91
CA ALA A 7 17.23 -54.46 17.99
C ALA A 7 16.50 -53.58 16.95
N ALA A 8 15.72 -52.65 17.43
CA ALA A 8 15.10 -51.61 16.59
C ALA A 8 16.15 -50.54 16.25
N VAL A 9 16.50 -50.44 14.97
CA VAL A 9 17.35 -49.37 14.44
C VAL A 9 16.47 -48.15 14.20
N LEU A 10 16.57 -47.13 15.06
CA LEU A 10 15.96 -45.81 14.81
C LEU A 10 16.78 -45.11 13.74
N ALA A 11 16.22 -45.00 12.53
CA ALA A 11 16.76 -44.16 11.49
C ALA A 11 16.44 -42.67 11.80
N LEU A 12 17.46 -41.93 12.23
CA LEU A 12 17.38 -40.47 12.35
C LEU A 12 17.35 -39.86 10.91
N ALA A 13 16.20 -39.32 10.51
CA ALA A 13 16.10 -38.52 9.30
C ALA A 13 16.93 -37.22 9.47
N PRO A 14 17.75 -36.82 8.45
CA PRO A 14 18.50 -35.57 8.54
C PRO A 14 17.52 -34.37 8.52
N PRO A 15 17.84 -33.27 9.26
CA PRO A 15 17.02 -32.06 9.23
C PRO A 15 17.04 -31.49 7.81
N ALA A 16 15.83 -31.25 7.23
CA ALA A 16 15.68 -30.57 5.98
C ALA A 16 16.23 -29.13 6.12
N LEU A 17 17.38 -28.86 5.55
CA LEU A 17 17.92 -27.52 5.38
C LEU A 17 16.92 -26.74 4.51
N ALA A 18 16.19 -25.80 5.12
CA ALA A 18 15.37 -24.85 4.40
C ALA A 18 16.30 -24.09 3.43
N ALA A 19 16.18 -24.36 2.14
CA ALA A 19 16.94 -23.70 1.09
C ALA A 19 16.54 -22.24 1.06
N CYS A 20 17.29 -21.35 1.73
CA CYS A 20 17.27 -19.93 1.44
C CYS A 20 17.62 -19.75 -0.03
N GLY A 21 16.70 -19.26 -0.84
CA GLY A 21 16.97 -18.92 -2.23
C GLY A 21 18.20 -17.99 -2.35
N PRO A 22 18.87 -17.94 -3.52
CA PRO A 22 20.06 -17.12 -3.71
C PRO A 22 19.75 -15.66 -3.37
N ARG A 23 20.66 -15.04 -2.61
CA ARG A 23 20.57 -13.61 -2.29
C ARG A 23 20.68 -12.78 -3.57
N PRO A 24 19.90 -11.70 -3.72
CA PRO A 24 19.99 -10.83 -4.89
C PRO A 24 21.39 -10.22 -5.00
N THR A 25 21.92 -10.15 -6.23
CA THR A 25 23.21 -9.50 -6.52
C THR A 25 23.16 -8.00 -6.23
N PRO A 26 24.30 -7.30 -6.11
CA PRO A 26 24.34 -5.85 -5.97
C PRO A 26 23.57 -5.13 -7.08
N GLU A 27 23.67 -5.59 -8.32
CA GLU A 27 22.98 -5.03 -9.49
C GLU A 27 21.46 -5.25 -9.39
N GLN A 28 21.03 -6.43 -8.99
CA GLN A 28 19.61 -6.72 -8.76
C GLN A 28 19.04 -5.85 -7.64
N ARG A 29 19.80 -5.62 -6.57
CA ARG A 29 19.41 -4.72 -5.49
C ARG A 29 19.30 -3.28 -5.97
N ALA A 30 20.27 -2.79 -6.72
CA ALA A 30 20.26 -1.44 -7.30
C ALA A 30 19.08 -1.26 -8.25
N GLY A 31 18.82 -2.22 -9.12
CA GLY A 31 17.67 -2.22 -10.03
C GLY A 31 16.33 -2.24 -9.29
N ALA A 32 16.21 -2.96 -8.15
CA ALA A 32 15.02 -2.98 -7.32
C ALA A 32 14.80 -1.65 -6.58
N VAL A 33 15.85 -1.01 -6.07
CA VAL A 33 15.77 0.33 -5.49
C VAL A 33 15.32 1.35 -6.53
N ALA A 34 15.85 1.28 -7.76
CA ALA A 34 15.43 2.13 -8.87
C ALA A 34 13.96 1.88 -9.25
N ALA A 35 13.50 0.62 -9.27
CA ALA A 35 12.09 0.27 -9.50
C ALA A 35 11.17 0.87 -8.41
N PHE A 36 11.63 0.91 -7.16
CA PHE A 36 10.86 1.51 -6.06
C PHE A 36 10.69 3.03 -6.22
N ALA A 37 11.54 3.72 -6.97
CA ALA A 37 11.35 5.14 -7.27
C ALA A 37 10.05 5.38 -8.08
N THR A 38 9.73 4.51 -9.04
CA THR A 38 8.44 4.55 -9.76
C THR A 38 7.26 4.27 -8.82
N VAL A 39 7.40 3.28 -7.93
CA VAL A 39 6.38 2.98 -6.90
C VAL A 39 6.13 4.19 -6.01
N GLN A 40 7.19 4.84 -5.52
CA GLN A 40 7.09 6.05 -4.71
C GLN A 40 6.39 7.20 -5.45
N ALA A 41 6.67 7.39 -6.74
CA ALA A 41 6.01 8.43 -7.53
C ALA A 41 4.49 8.23 -7.56
N VAL A 42 4.03 6.98 -7.72
CA VAL A 42 2.61 6.63 -7.66
C VAL A 42 2.03 6.90 -6.27
N PHE A 43 2.72 6.49 -5.21
CA PHE A 43 2.24 6.69 -3.84
C PHE A 43 2.15 8.18 -3.44
N GLN A 44 2.99 9.05 -4.03
CA GLN A 44 2.90 10.50 -3.84
C GLN A 44 1.86 11.17 -4.73
N HIS A 45 1.21 10.44 -5.64
CA HIS A 45 0.12 10.99 -6.45
C HIS A 45 -1.12 11.28 -5.57
N PRO A 46 -1.90 12.35 -5.81
CA PRO A 46 -3.08 12.68 -5.01
C PRO A 46 -4.09 11.54 -4.88
N ARG A 47 -4.22 10.69 -5.89
CA ARG A 47 -5.14 9.51 -5.86
C ARG A 47 -4.76 8.49 -4.77
N CYS A 48 -3.52 8.50 -4.32
CA CYS A 48 -3.03 7.62 -3.27
C CYS A 48 -2.83 8.38 -1.95
N ARG A 49 -2.02 9.44 -1.97
CA ARG A 49 -1.61 10.13 -0.76
C ARG A 49 -2.74 10.85 -0.03
N ASN A 50 -3.85 11.21 -0.72
CA ASN A 50 -4.99 11.88 -0.09
C ASN A 50 -5.75 10.99 0.91
N CYS A 51 -5.61 9.67 0.79
CA CYS A 51 -6.14 8.68 1.74
C CYS A 51 -5.06 8.18 2.70
N HIS A 52 -3.80 8.11 2.25
CA HIS A 52 -2.65 7.66 3.04
C HIS A 52 -2.02 8.83 3.80
N ILE A 53 -2.72 9.30 4.83
CA ILE A 53 -2.43 10.50 5.63
C ILE A 53 -2.15 10.16 7.10
N PRO A 54 -1.35 10.95 7.82
CA PRO A 54 -1.07 10.71 9.23
C PRO A 54 -2.27 11.03 10.14
N GLY A 55 -3.08 12.03 9.75
CA GLY A 55 -4.30 12.43 10.46
C GLY A 55 -5.49 11.53 10.17
N ASP A 56 -6.68 11.96 10.59
CA ASP A 56 -7.92 11.24 10.39
C ASP A 56 -8.86 11.91 9.37
N ALA A 57 -8.66 13.19 9.05
CA ALA A 57 -9.37 13.87 7.98
C ALA A 57 -8.69 13.60 6.63
N PRO A 58 -9.36 12.95 5.66
CA PRO A 58 -8.80 12.71 4.32
C PRO A 58 -8.60 14.04 3.58
N LEU A 59 -7.80 13.98 2.52
CA LEU A 59 -7.65 15.10 1.60
C LEU A 59 -8.51 14.87 0.36
N GLN A 60 -8.86 15.97 -0.33
CA GLN A 60 -9.66 15.97 -1.56
C GLN A 60 -9.00 16.79 -2.66
N TYR A 61 -9.43 16.58 -3.89
CA TYR A 61 -8.92 17.20 -5.11
C TYR A 61 -7.44 16.90 -5.40
N ASP A 62 -6.98 17.35 -6.53
CA ASP A 62 -5.57 17.18 -6.93
C ASP A 62 -4.64 18.04 -6.07
N ALA A 63 -5.15 19.16 -5.57
CA ALA A 63 -4.42 20.05 -4.67
C ALA A 63 -4.20 19.46 -3.25
N GLY A 64 -4.90 18.39 -2.88
CA GLY A 64 -4.78 17.78 -1.56
C GLY A 64 -5.30 18.68 -0.44
N LEU A 65 -6.44 19.34 -0.67
CA LEU A 65 -7.11 20.16 0.34
C LEU A 65 -7.78 19.30 1.41
N PRO A 66 -7.93 19.77 2.64
CA PRO A 66 -8.71 19.06 3.65
C PRO A 66 -10.13 18.74 3.15
N HIS A 67 -10.61 17.53 3.41
CA HIS A 67 -11.97 17.14 3.05
C HIS A 67 -12.97 18.02 3.80
N THR A 68 -13.95 18.56 3.09
CA THR A 68 -15.01 19.38 3.68
C THR A 68 -15.95 18.55 4.56
N MET A 69 -16.92 19.20 5.24
CA MET A 69 -17.97 18.58 6.06
C MET A 69 -17.49 17.83 7.32
N GLY A 70 -16.25 18.04 7.75
CA GLY A 70 -15.73 17.39 8.97
C GLY A 70 -15.60 15.87 8.86
N VAL A 71 -15.43 15.34 7.65
CA VAL A 71 -15.25 13.90 7.43
C VAL A 71 -13.98 13.42 8.10
N VAL A 72 -14.08 12.30 8.81
CA VAL A 72 -12.97 11.65 9.51
C VAL A 72 -12.94 10.14 9.20
N ARG A 73 -11.79 9.51 9.41
CA ARG A 73 -11.53 8.08 9.18
C ARG A 73 -12.53 7.15 9.86
N GLY A 74 -12.94 7.46 11.09
CA GLY A 74 -13.72 6.55 11.91
C GLY A 74 -12.94 5.33 12.42
N PRO A 75 -13.60 4.39 13.10
CA PRO A 75 -12.94 3.28 13.79
C PRO A 75 -12.36 2.22 12.86
N ASP A 76 -12.84 2.12 11.63
CA ASP A 76 -12.50 1.08 10.66
C ASP A 76 -12.07 1.62 9.27
N GLY A 77 -12.02 2.94 9.12
CA GLY A 77 -11.69 3.59 7.84
C GLY A 77 -12.91 4.01 7.01
N HIS A 78 -14.13 3.60 7.37
CA HIS A 78 -15.36 3.86 6.60
C HIS A 78 -16.11 5.13 7.01
N GLY A 79 -15.47 5.99 7.79
CA GLY A 79 -16.05 7.24 8.29
C GLY A 79 -16.61 7.11 9.70
N ALA A 80 -17.02 8.24 10.28
CA ALA A 80 -17.72 8.26 11.56
C ALA A 80 -19.12 7.66 11.42
N LYS A 81 -19.67 7.10 12.50
CA LYS A 81 -21.05 6.58 12.50
C LYS A 81 -22.10 7.62 12.10
N SER A 82 -21.85 8.90 12.43
CA SER A 82 -22.71 10.02 12.07
C SER A 82 -22.56 10.47 10.61
N LEU A 83 -21.46 10.12 9.96
CA LEU A 83 -21.16 10.50 8.58
C LEU A 83 -20.23 9.45 7.95
N ALA A 84 -20.81 8.36 7.47
CA ALA A 84 -20.08 7.31 6.77
C ALA A 84 -19.64 7.78 5.38
N CYS A 85 -18.51 7.28 4.88
CA CYS A 85 -18.02 7.58 3.54
C CYS A 85 -19.08 7.27 2.46
N ALA A 86 -19.78 6.13 2.61
CA ALA A 86 -20.82 5.69 1.68
C ALA A 86 -22.06 6.60 1.64
N THR A 87 -22.18 7.60 2.53
CA THR A 87 -23.25 8.62 2.44
C THR A 87 -23.13 9.44 1.15
N CYS A 88 -21.91 9.67 0.67
CA CYS A 88 -21.62 10.46 -0.54
C CYS A 88 -20.89 9.67 -1.64
N HIS A 89 -20.09 8.66 -1.25
CA HIS A 89 -19.28 7.86 -2.18
C HIS A 89 -20.02 6.57 -2.57
N ASN A 90 -20.42 6.49 -3.85
CA ASN A 90 -21.07 5.30 -4.39
C ASN A 90 -20.03 4.20 -4.72
N THR A 91 -20.50 3.03 -5.13
CA THR A 91 -19.65 1.92 -5.57
C THR A 91 -19.00 2.14 -6.95
N THR A 92 -19.43 3.19 -7.67
CA THR A 92 -18.88 3.60 -8.98
C THR A 92 -18.90 5.12 -9.08
N ASN A 93 -18.05 5.68 -9.95
CA ASN A 93 -18.12 7.11 -10.26
C ASN A 93 -19.51 7.47 -10.83
N LEU A 94 -20.03 8.62 -10.40
CA LEU A 94 -21.26 9.15 -10.95
C LEU A 94 -21.07 9.57 -12.42
N PRO A 95 -22.12 9.53 -13.25
CA PRO A 95 -22.11 10.07 -14.61
C PRO A 95 -21.64 11.53 -14.66
N ALA A 96 -21.02 11.93 -15.78
CA ALA A 96 -20.52 13.30 -15.97
C ALA A 96 -21.60 14.39 -15.83
N SER A 97 -22.87 14.04 -16.03
CA SER A 97 -24.02 14.93 -15.83
C SER A 97 -24.17 15.45 -14.40
N TYR A 98 -23.59 14.76 -13.41
CA TYR A 98 -23.55 15.22 -12.01
C TYR A 98 -22.48 16.30 -11.75
N GLY A 99 -21.72 16.66 -12.78
CA GLY A 99 -20.69 17.70 -12.72
C GLY A 99 -19.29 17.19 -12.36
N ALA A 100 -18.31 18.03 -12.66
CA ALA A 100 -16.89 17.70 -12.55
C ALA A 100 -16.42 17.42 -11.11
N HIS A 101 -17.14 17.93 -10.10
CA HIS A 101 -16.81 17.81 -8.69
C HIS A 101 -17.71 16.82 -7.92
N ALA A 102 -18.53 16.04 -8.64
CA ALA A 102 -19.32 14.99 -8.01
C ALA A 102 -18.42 14.07 -7.17
N PRO A 103 -18.89 13.56 -6.00
CA PRO A 103 -18.14 12.62 -5.20
C PRO A 103 -17.70 11.42 -6.04
N PRO A 104 -16.43 11.02 -5.97
CA PRO A 104 -15.96 9.82 -6.66
C PRO A 104 -16.55 8.56 -6.04
N GLY A 105 -16.54 7.46 -6.79
CA GLY A 105 -17.03 6.18 -6.31
C GLY A 105 -16.12 5.03 -6.71
N ALA A 106 -15.98 4.09 -5.79
CA ALA A 106 -15.40 2.77 -6.01
C ALA A 106 -15.97 1.81 -4.95
N PRO A 107 -15.95 0.49 -5.20
CA PRO A 107 -16.34 -0.48 -4.18
C PRO A 107 -15.54 -0.29 -2.90
N SER A 108 -16.21 -0.38 -1.76
CA SER A 108 -15.58 -0.29 -0.43
C SER A 108 -14.78 1.00 -0.19
N TRP A 109 -15.34 2.15 -0.60
CA TRP A 109 -14.70 3.45 -0.38
C TRP A 109 -14.34 3.66 1.09
N ALA A 110 -13.05 3.70 1.40
CA ALA A 110 -12.54 3.78 2.76
C ALA A 110 -11.13 4.37 2.82
N LEU A 111 -10.73 4.84 3.99
CA LEU A 111 -9.34 5.08 4.35
C LEU A 111 -8.72 3.78 4.90
N PRO A 112 -7.38 3.64 4.90
CA PRO A 112 -6.73 2.62 5.71
C PRO A 112 -7.17 2.73 7.16
N GLY A 113 -7.31 1.61 7.87
CA GLY A 113 -7.74 1.61 9.27
C GLY A 113 -6.80 2.43 10.19
N PRO A 114 -7.29 2.91 11.34
CA PRO A 114 -6.52 3.81 12.21
C PRO A 114 -5.23 3.21 12.75
N GLN A 115 -5.14 1.89 12.86
CA GLN A 115 -3.95 1.17 13.31
C GLN A 115 -2.89 0.99 12.20
N HIS A 116 -3.28 1.17 10.92
CA HIS A 116 -2.46 0.88 9.75
C HIS A 116 -2.60 1.98 8.69
N LYS A 117 -2.42 3.23 9.11
CA LYS A 117 -2.69 4.42 8.27
C LYS A 117 -1.84 4.46 7.00
N MET A 118 -0.64 3.83 7.02
CA MET A 118 0.28 3.86 5.89
C MET A 118 0.44 5.29 5.35
N ALA A 119 0.85 6.22 6.22
CA ALA A 119 0.88 7.63 5.91
C ALA A 119 2.06 7.97 4.99
N TRP A 120 1.80 8.22 3.71
CA TRP A 120 2.84 8.45 2.70
C TRP A 120 3.12 9.91 2.40
N ILE A 121 2.12 10.79 2.61
CA ILE A 121 2.23 12.20 2.27
C ILE A 121 3.46 12.85 2.93
N GLY A 122 4.33 13.45 2.11
CA GLY A 122 5.54 14.12 2.57
C GLY A 122 6.65 13.19 3.10
N ARG A 123 6.49 11.87 2.99
CA ARG A 123 7.50 10.90 3.45
C ARG A 123 8.53 10.62 2.37
N SER A 124 9.78 10.43 2.83
CA SER A 124 10.87 10.01 1.95
C SER A 124 10.62 8.59 1.41
N GLN A 125 11.27 8.28 0.28
CA GLN A 125 11.23 6.96 -0.32
C GLN A 125 11.69 5.86 0.65
N ALA A 126 12.70 6.14 1.47
CA ALA A 126 13.22 5.19 2.47
C ALA A 126 12.18 4.88 3.54
N VAL A 127 11.48 5.90 4.05
CA VAL A 127 10.42 5.75 5.06
C VAL A 127 9.25 4.96 4.51
N VAL A 128 8.75 5.28 3.32
CA VAL A 128 7.63 4.55 2.70
C VAL A 128 8.01 3.09 2.42
N CYS A 129 9.23 2.85 1.93
CA CYS A 129 9.75 1.51 1.71
C CYS A 129 9.77 0.69 3.02
N THR A 130 10.23 1.30 4.11
CA THR A 130 10.27 0.64 5.44
C THR A 130 8.86 0.34 5.93
N MET A 131 7.91 1.28 5.81
CA MET A 131 6.50 1.07 6.18
C MET A 131 5.88 -0.12 5.44
N LEU A 132 6.11 -0.25 4.14
CA LEU A 132 5.59 -1.38 3.35
C LEU A 132 6.08 -2.73 3.84
N LYS A 133 7.24 -2.79 4.47
CA LYS A 133 7.85 -4.03 5.00
C LYS A 133 7.48 -4.28 6.46
N ASP A 134 7.09 -3.27 7.20
CA ASP A 134 6.68 -3.44 8.60
C ASP A 134 5.22 -3.93 8.64
N LYS A 135 5.04 -5.18 9.08
CA LYS A 135 3.71 -5.79 9.19
C LYS A 135 2.79 -5.07 10.19
N ARG A 136 3.34 -4.33 11.14
CA ARG A 136 2.57 -3.52 12.09
C ARG A 136 1.99 -2.29 11.42
N GLU A 137 2.72 -1.74 10.44
CA GLU A 137 2.28 -0.56 9.69
C GLU A 137 1.33 -0.93 8.52
N ASN A 138 1.64 -2.04 7.80
CA ASN A 138 0.97 -2.41 6.57
C ASN A 138 -0.24 -3.34 6.75
N GLY A 139 -0.73 -3.55 8.00
CA GLY A 139 -1.86 -4.42 8.28
C GLY A 139 -1.55 -5.91 8.09
N GLY A 140 -0.33 -6.33 8.42
CA GLY A 140 0.09 -7.73 8.42
C GLY A 140 0.37 -8.34 7.05
N LYS A 141 0.45 -7.50 5.99
CA LYS A 141 0.64 -7.99 4.63
C LYS A 141 2.10 -8.39 4.38
N ASP A 142 2.29 -9.55 3.76
CA ASP A 142 3.53 -9.93 3.09
C ASP A 142 3.58 -9.38 1.66
N PHE A 143 4.67 -9.61 0.95
CA PHE A 143 4.82 -9.11 -0.43
C PHE A 143 3.76 -9.68 -1.37
N LYS A 144 3.31 -10.92 -1.18
CA LYS A 144 2.26 -11.51 -2.01
C LYS A 144 0.96 -10.73 -1.86
N LYS A 145 0.54 -10.48 -0.63
CA LYS A 145 -0.68 -9.71 -0.33
C LYS A 145 -0.57 -8.24 -0.74
N LEU A 146 0.63 -7.65 -0.63
CA LEU A 146 0.86 -6.29 -1.11
C LEU A 146 0.76 -6.20 -2.63
N ILE A 147 1.35 -7.16 -3.36
CA ILE A 147 1.24 -7.25 -4.83
C ILE A 147 -0.23 -7.47 -5.23
N GLU A 148 -0.95 -8.36 -4.58
CA GLU A 148 -2.38 -8.59 -4.82
C GLU A 148 -3.18 -7.30 -4.63
N HIS A 149 -2.98 -6.61 -3.50
CA HIS A 149 -3.64 -5.34 -3.20
C HIS A 149 -3.39 -4.29 -4.29
N VAL A 150 -2.14 -4.04 -4.67
CA VAL A 150 -1.84 -3.02 -5.69
C VAL A 150 -2.23 -3.44 -7.11
N SER A 151 -2.45 -4.74 -7.35
CA SER A 151 -2.78 -5.27 -8.68
C SER A 151 -4.28 -5.33 -8.96
N SER A 152 -5.12 -5.56 -7.94
CA SER A 152 -6.52 -5.95 -8.16
C SER A 152 -7.53 -5.30 -7.22
N ASP A 153 -7.11 -4.59 -6.18
CA ASP A 153 -8.04 -3.90 -5.30
C ASP A 153 -8.76 -2.78 -6.06
N SER A 154 -10.09 -2.81 -6.05
CA SER A 154 -10.92 -1.89 -6.83
C SER A 154 -10.76 -0.43 -6.42
N LEU A 155 -10.49 -0.14 -5.14
CA LEU A 155 -10.24 1.21 -4.66
C LEU A 155 -8.85 1.70 -5.11
N VAL A 156 -7.85 0.82 -5.19
CA VAL A 156 -6.54 1.13 -5.77
C VAL A 156 -6.66 1.41 -7.26
N LEU A 157 -7.38 0.54 -8.00
CA LEU A 157 -7.60 0.68 -9.45
C LEU A 157 -8.34 1.97 -9.81
N TRP A 158 -9.20 2.47 -8.92
CA TRP A 158 -9.85 3.77 -9.09
C TRP A 158 -8.83 4.90 -9.32
N GLY A 159 -7.62 4.82 -8.80
CA GLY A 159 -6.58 5.81 -9.00
C GLY A 159 -6.23 6.09 -10.48
N TRP A 160 -6.46 5.13 -11.36
CA TRP A 160 -6.27 5.25 -12.82
C TRP A 160 -7.55 5.62 -13.58
N HIS A 161 -8.71 5.51 -12.93
CA HIS A 161 -10.03 5.83 -13.50
C HIS A 161 -10.85 6.71 -12.55
N PRO A 162 -10.31 7.88 -12.09
CA PRO A 162 -10.92 8.63 -10.98
C PRO A 162 -12.20 9.36 -11.35
N GLY A 163 -12.51 9.49 -12.64
CA GLY A 163 -13.68 10.19 -13.13
C GLY A 163 -13.67 11.71 -12.88
N GLY A 164 -14.68 12.40 -13.42
CA GLY A 164 -14.78 13.85 -13.30
C GLY A 164 -13.57 14.57 -13.94
N ASN A 165 -13.11 15.62 -13.28
CA ASN A 165 -11.92 16.39 -13.70
C ASN A 165 -10.65 16.00 -12.93
N ARG A 166 -10.65 14.85 -12.24
CA ARG A 166 -9.52 14.37 -11.44
C ARG A 166 -8.42 13.83 -12.34
N GLN A 167 -7.20 14.27 -12.12
CA GLN A 167 -6.04 13.72 -12.85
C GLN A 167 -5.84 12.26 -12.46
N PRO A 168 -5.81 11.31 -13.41
CA PRO A 168 -5.45 9.93 -13.14
C PRO A 168 -3.96 9.81 -12.81
N VAL A 169 -3.56 8.71 -12.19
CA VAL A 169 -2.14 8.37 -12.02
C VAL A 169 -1.49 8.28 -13.40
N SER A 170 -0.39 9.01 -13.61
CA SER A 170 0.27 9.12 -14.92
C SER A 170 1.12 7.91 -15.29
N VAL A 171 1.67 7.20 -14.29
CA VAL A 171 2.40 5.94 -14.52
C VAL A 171 1.36 4.87 -14.87
N PRO A 172 1.47 4.15 -16.00
CA PRO A 172 0.55 3.06 -16.32
C PRO A 172 0.45 2.02 -15.20
N HIS A 173 -0.76 1.49 -14.95
CA HIS A 173 -0.97 0.56 -13.83
C HIS A 173 -0.13 -0.72 -13.95
N ASP A 174 -0.01 -1.27 -15.14
CA ASP A 174 0.81 -2.46 -15.43
C ASP A 174 2.29 -2.20 -15.19
N GLU A 175 2.80 -1.02 -15.56
CA GLU A 175 4.17 -0.60 -15.24
C GLU A 175 4.37 -0.48 -13.72
N PHE A 176 3.47 0.18 -13.01
CA PHE A 176 3.52 0.29 -11.55
C PHE A 176 3.59 -1.08 -10.89
N VAL A 177 2.70 -2.00 -11.29
CA VAL A 177 2.66 -3.37 -10.75
C VAL A 177 3.93 -4.13 -11.10
N ALA A 178 4.46 -3.99 -12.32
CA ALA A 178 5.72 -4.62 -12.71
C ALA A 178 6.90 -4.13 -11.87
N LYS A 179 6.99 -2.81 -11.62
CA LYS A 179 8.02 -2.21 -10.77
C LYS A 179 7.88 -2.64 -9.30
N PHE A 180 6.65 -2.73 -8.80
CA PHE A 180 6.39 -3.24 -7.45
C PHE A 180 6.83 -4.71 -7.31
N LYS A 181 6.50 -5.56 -8.28
CA LYS A 181 6.94 -6.97 -8.32
C LYS A 181 8.46 -7.09 -8.40
N GLN A 182 9.11 -6.28 -9.24
CA GLN A 182 10.57 -6.24 -9.35
C GLN A 182 11.23 -5.91 -8.02
N TRP A 183 10.72 -4.90 -7.30
CA TRP A 183 11.19 -4.53 -5.97
C TRP A 183 10.99 -5.66 -4.95
N ALA A 184 9.80 -6.24 -4.91
CA ALA A 184 9.45 -7.30 -3.97
C ALA A 184 10.27 -8.58 -4.20
N ALA A 185 10.51 -8.96 -5.47
CA ALA A 185 11.29 -10.15 -5.83
C ALA A 185 12.75 -10.09 -5.35
N ALA A 186 13.33 -8.90 -5.23
CA ALA A 186 14.65 -8.68 -4.66
C ALA A 186 14.66 -8.58 -3.11
N GLY A 187 13.55 -8.94 -2.45
CA GLY A 187 13.40 -8.85 -1.00
C GLY A 187 13.10 -7.44 -0.48
N GLY A 188 12.63 -6.55 -1.34
CA GLY A 188 12.21 -5.20 -0.99
C GLY A 188 13.35 -4.32 -0.44
N PRO A 189 14.48 -4.15 -1.14
CA PRO A 189 15.55 -3.30 -0.65
C PRO A 189 15.10 -1.84 -0.61
N CYS A 190 15.35 -1.18 0.52
CA CYS A 190 15.06 0.24 0.68
C CYS A 190 16.28 1.08 0.26
N PRO A 191 16.05 2.27 -0.34
CA PRO A 191 17.12 3.24 -0.55
C PRO A 191 17.68 3.70 0.79
N ALA A 192 18.91 4.19 0.81
CA ALA A 192 19.46 4.87 1.97
C ALA A 192 18.63 6.13 2.25
N ASP A 193 18.43 6.41 3.53
CA ASP A 193 17.72 7.62 3.93
C ASP A 193 18.61 8.83 3.60
N ALA A 194 18.21 9.62 2.62
CA ALA A 194 18.94 10.81 2.20
C ALA A 194 18.71 12.03 3.15
N GLY A 195 18.26 11.77 4.39
CA GLY A 195 18.13 12.80 5.43
C GLY A 195 17.04 13.84 5.17
N GLY A 196 15.87 13.43 4.73
CA GLY A 196 14.82 14.34 4.27
C GLY A 196 13.40 14.09 4.77
N ASP A 197 13.20 13.72 6.03
CA ASP A 197 11.87 13.88 6.63
C ASP A 197 11.59 15.37 6.81
N ARG A 198 11.09 16.04 5.78
CA ARG A 198 10.46 17.34 5.97
C ARG A 198 9.25 17.10 6.86
N LYS A 199 9.31 17.60 8.09
CA LYS A 199 8.13 17.77 8.94
C LYS A 199 7.15 18.63 8.16
N VAL A 200 6.19 18.00 7.49
CA VAL A 200 5.05 18.73 6.93
C VAL A 200 4.27 19.21 8.15
N ALA A 201 4.46 20.48 8.48
CA ALA A 201 3.62 21.15 9.45
C ALA A 201 2.22 21.21 8.83
N LEU A 202 1.38 20.24 9.19
CA LEU A 202 -0.06 20.37 8.97
C LEU A 202 -0.50 21.51 9.88
N GLY A 203 -0.84 22.65 9.27
CA GLY A 203 -1.40 23.79 9.97
C GLY A 203 -2.57 23.36 10.84
N ARG A 204 -2.59 23.85 12.06
CA ARG A 204 -3.66 23.68 13.04
C ARG A 204 -4.95 24.34 12.55
#